data_0941955a9fdd059a82992e3376ca3569
#
_entry.id   0941955a9fdd059a82992e3376ca3569
#
_cell.length_a   1.000
_cell.length_b   1.000
_cell.length_c   1.000
_cell.angle_alpha   90.00
_cell.angle_beta   90.00
_cell.angle_gamma   90.00
#
_symmetry.space_group_name_H-M   'P 1'
#
loop_
_entity.id
_entity.type
_entity.pdbx_description
1 polymer ?
#
loop_
_entity_poly.entity_id
_entity_poly.type
_entity_poly.pdbx_seq_one_letter_code
_entity_poly.pdbx_strand_id
1 'polypeptide(L)'
;NKQFKIQINASTIDEAYLKELIEKGADLENMEVGHNYYPRKDTGISYTLLKERNSIFEKYGFSIMAFVSSLNERRGPIYEGLPTLESTREIRPLLSAQYLLNAGVDIVIIGDAFASDKEINDMTTIKKDIWTIPLKAENITKEEMDVLSGVHTNRMDPGEFTIRSQEARLKKTSTIKKRNTGERLKYFLTIDNEGYLRYERELQIVMKNLPSDDRINIIGDLSESSLLINQIKPGDKFEFLID
;
A
#
# COMPACT_ATOMS: atom_id res chain seq x y z
N ASN A 1 -31.21 21.45 14.24
CA ASN A 1 -31.00 21.25 12.82
C ASN A 1 -30.07 20.05 12.63
N LYS A 2 -30.56 18.97 12.01
CA LYS A 2 -29.67 17.89 11.55
C LYS A 2 -28.96 18.40 10.32
N GLN A 3 -27.63 18.60 10.40
CA GLN A 3 -26.79 18.83 9.25
C GLN A 3 -26.59 17.50 8.52
N PHE A 4 -27.02 17.42 7.27
CA PHE A 4 -26.77 16.26 6.40
C PHE A 4 -25.61 16.62 5.47
N LYS A 5 -24.64 15.74 5.33
CA LYS A 5 -23.66 15.80 4.22
C LYS A 5 -24.28 15.25 2.96
N ILE A 6 -24.03 15.90 1.84
CA ILE A 6 -24.46 15.47 0.51
C ILE A 6 -23.26 14.83 -0.16
N GLN A 7 -23.38 13.55 -0.54
CA GLN A 7 -22.36 12.87 -1.32
C GLN A 7 -22.68 12.97 -2.81
N ILE A 8 -21.71 13.44 -3.60
CA ILE A 8 -21.79 13.45 -5.06
C ILE A 8 -20.86 12.38 -5.65
N ASN A 9 -21.15 11.96 -6.89
CA ASN A 9 -20.46 10.83 -7.52
C ASN A 9 -19.18 11.26 -8.21
N ALA A 10 -18.01 11.00 -7.60
CA ALA A 10 -16.70 11.31 -8.14
C ALA A 10 -16.35 10.55 -9.43
N SER A 11 -16.97 9.41 -9.69
CA SER A 11 -16.71 8.61 -10.89
C SER A 11 -17.33 9.18 -12.17
N THR A 12 -18.38 10.00 -12.04
CA THR A 12 -19.18 10.47 -13.19
C THR A 12 -19.23 11.99 -13.34
N ILE A 13 -19.07 12.74 -12.26
CA ILE A 13 -19.11 14.20 -12.29
C ILE A 13 -17.78 14.75 -12.83
N ASP A 14 -17.87 15.71 -13.74
CA ASP A 14 -16.72 16.44 -14.27
C ASP A 14 -16.57 17.83 -13.61
N GLU A 15 -15.48 18.50 -13.93
CA GLU A 15 -15.16 19.83 -13.39
C GLU A 15 -16.17 20.90 -13.85
N ALA A 16 -16.78 20.74 -15.02
CA ALA A 16 -17.76 21.69 -15.54
C ALA A 16 -19.04 21.66 -14.73
N TYR A 17 -19.56 20.46 -14.43
CA TYR A 17 -20.72 20.27 -13.57
C TYR A 17 -20.45 20.77 -12.14
N LEU A 18 -19.26 20.55 -11.61
CA LEU A 18 -18.89 21.04 -10.28
C LEU A 18 -18.88 22.56 -10.23
N LYS A 19 -18.37 23.26 -11.26
CA LYS A 19 -18.41 24.71 -11.37
C LYS A 19 -19.85 25.23 -11.42
N GLU A 20 -20.72 24.56 -12.17
CA GLU A 20 -22.14 24.91 -12.23
C GLU A 20 -22.82 24.81 -10.87
N LEU A 21 -22.53 23.76 -10.08
CA LEU A 21 -23.02 23.61 -8.72
C LEU A 21 -22.59 24.77 -7.81
N ILE A 22 -21.32 25.16 -7.91
CA ILE A 22 -20.75 26.27 -7.13
C ILE A 22 -21.41 27.60 -7.51
N GLU A 23 -21.57 27.86 -8.79
CA GLU A 23 -22.25 29.07 -9.29
C GLU A 23 -23.71 29.18 -8.83
N LYS A 24 -24.36 28.03 -8.66
CA LYS A 24 -25.71 27.93 -8.11
C LYS A 24 -25.78 28.00 -6.57
N GLY A 25 -24.66 28.21 -5.89
CA GLY A 25 -24.59 28.40 -4.46
C GLY A 25 -24.55 27.11 -3.64
N ALA A 26 -24.02 26.02 -4.19
CA ALA A 26 -23.82 24.79 -3.43
C ALA A 26 -22.87 25.02 -2.24
N ASP A 27 -23.25 24.49 -1.08
CA ASP A 27 -22.46 24.56 0.14
C ASP A 27 -21.45 23.41 0.17
N LEU A 28 -20.23 23.68 -0.26
CA LEU A 28 -19.16 22.69 -0.38
C LEU A 28 -18.72 22.11 0.97
N GLU A 29 -18.84 22.84 2.07
CA GLU A 29 -18.48 22.37 3.41
C GLU A 29 -19.38 21.20 3.87
N ASN A 30 -20.62 21.18 3.38
CA ASN A 30 -21.57 20.11 3.63
C ASN A 30 -21.65 19.06 2.52
N MET A 31 -20.64 19.04 1.65
CA MET A 31 -20.53 18.05 0.55
C MET A 31 -19.29 17.19 0.71
N GLU A 32 -19.39 15.98 0.20
CA GLU A 32 -18.27 15.03 0.05
C GLU A 32 -18.40 14.30 -1.27
N VAL A 33 -17.34 13.68 -1.75
CA VAL A 33 -17.36 12.94 -3.01
C VAL A 33 -17.02 11.47 -2.80
N GLY A 34 -17.72 10.60 -3.49
CA GLY A 34 -17.51 9.15 -3.42
C GLY A 34 -17.40 8.53 -4.80
N HIS A 35 -16.37 7.74 -5.01
CA HIS A 35 -16.26 6.90 -6.18
C HIS A 35 -17.29 5.76 -6.15
N ASN A 36 -17.63 5.22 -7.32
CA ASN A 36 -18.39 3.98 -7.41
C ASN A 36 -17.53 2.80 -6.94
N TYR A 37 -18.21 1.76 -6.45
CA TYR A 37 -17.69 0.40 -6.45
C TYR A 37 -18.20 -0.34 -7.70
N TYR A 38 -17.43 -1.35 -8.13
CA TYR A 38 -17.69 -2.05 -9.38
C TYR A 38 -17.88 -3.56 -9.12
N PRO A 39 -19.13 -4.06 -9.05
CA PRO A 39 -19.41 -5.43 -8.63
C PRO A 39 -19.01 -6.49 -9.67
N ARG A 40 -18.89 -6.10 -10.94
CA ARG A 40 -18.49 -7.01 -12.01
C ARG A 40 -16.99 -6.93 -12.28
N LYS A 41 -16.34 -8.07 -12.47
CA LYS A 41 -14.94 -8.13 -12.91
C LYS A 41 -14.72 -7.35 -14.21
N ASP A 42 -13.51 -6.80 -14.33
CA ASP A 42 -13.03 -6.03 -15.47
C ASP A 42 -13.77 -4.69 -15.69
N THR A 43 -14.50 -4.19 -14.69
CA THR A 43 -15.24 -2.93 -14.79
C THR A 43 -14.77 -1.84 -13.83
N GLY A 44 -13.91 -2.17 -12.86
CA GLY A 44 -13.29 -1.19 -11.97
C GLY A 44 -12.39 -0.21 -12.74
N ILE A 45 -12.24 1.00 -12.22
CA ILE A 45 -11.41 2.02 -12.89
C ILE A 45 -9.91 1.75 -12.69
N SER A 46 -9.08 2.34 -13.55
CA SER A 46 -7.63 2.29 -13.40
C SER A 46 -7.14 3.28 -12.36
N TYR A 47 -5.95 3.02 -11.80
CA TYR A 47 -5.29 3.91 -10.85
C TYR A 47 -5.03 5.32 -11.44
N THR A 48 -4.64 5.38 -12.70
CA THR A 48 -4.41 6.65 -13.40
C THR A 48 -5.69 7.47 -13.48
N LEU A 49 -6.80 6.85 -13.90
CA LEU A 49 -8.09 7.53 -13.98
C LEU A 49 -8.58 7.99 -12.59
N LEU A 50 -8.39 7.16 -11.55
CA LEU A 50 -8.72 7.55 -10.18
C LEU A 50 -7.97 8.83 -9.78
N LYS A 51 -6.65 8.89 -10.00
CA LYS A 51 -5.83 10.08 -9.67
C LYS A 51 -6.24 11.31 -10.46
N GLU A 52 -6.52 11.15 -11.75
CA GLU A 52 -7.03 12.25 -12.59
C GLU A 52 -8.35 12.82 -12.04
N ARG A 53 -9.28 11.94 -11.66
CA ARG A 53 -10.56 12.33 -11.07
C ARG A 53 -10.36 12.99 -9.71
N ASN A 54 -9.57 12.40 -8.82
CA ASN A 54 -9.30 12.95 -7.50
C ASN A 54 -8.72 14.36 -7.58
N SER A 55 -7.80 14.62 -8.51
CA SER A 55 -7.18 15.93 -8.68
C SER A 55 -8.19 17.07 -8.98
N ILE A 56 -9.36 16.74 -9.54
CA ILE A 56 -10.44 17.72 -9.75
C ILE A 56 -11.02 18.12 -8.39
N PHE A 57 -11.36 17.16 -7.55
CA PHE A 57 -12.05 17.41 -6.27
C PHE A 57 -11.13 17.95 -5.19
N GLU A 58 -9.85 17.54 -5.18
CA GLU A 58 -8.80 18.06 -4.29
C GLU A 58 -8.65 19.59 -4.41
N LYS A 59 -8.76 20.16 -5.62
CA LYS A 59 -8.70 21.62 -5.87
C LYS A 59 -9.75 22.40 -5.09
N TYR A 60 -10.88 21.76 -4.79
CA TYR A 60 -12.02 22.38 -4.09
C TYR A 60 -12.13 21.94 -2.62
N GLY A 61 -11.14 21.19 -2.13
CA GLY A 61 -11.07 20.76 -0.72
C GLY A 61 -12.05 19.67 -0.33
N PHE A 62 -12.58 18.90 -1.30
CA PHE A 62 -13.49 17.79 -0.96
C PHE A 62 -12.77 16.63 -0.29
N SER A 63 -13.45 16.00 0.66
CA SER A 63 -13.08 14.68 1.16
C SER A 63 -13.54 13.61 0.17
N ILE A 64 -12.62 12.73 -0.23
CA ILE A 64 -12.81 11.74 -1.29
C ILE A 64 -12.91 10.35 -0.69
N MET A 65 -13.99 9.61 -1.05
CA MET A 65 -14.20 8.23 -0.64
C MET A 65 -13.99 7.26 -1.79
N ALA A 66 -13.48 6.06 -1.47
CA ALA A 66 -13.41 4.94 -2.40
C ALA A 66 -13.53 3.59 -1.66
N PHE A 67 -13.73 2.51 -2.43
CA PHE A 67 -14.04 1.20 -1.90
C PHE A 67 -12.92 0.19 -2.14
N VAL A 68 -12.73 -0.70 -1.17
CA VAL A 68 -11.91 -1.91 -1.27
C VAL A 68 -12.79 -3.15 -1.10
N SER A 69 -12.38 -4.25 -1.75
CA SER A 69 -13.04 -5.54 -1.55
C SER A 69 -12.57 -6.21 -0.28
N SER A 70 -13.47 -6.93 0.41
CA SER A 70 -13.07 -7.97 1.34
C SER A 70 -12.73 -9.26 0.57
N LEU A 71 -11.84 -10.08 1.12
CA LEU A 71 -11.57 -11.44 0.65
C LEU A 71 -12.34 -12.50 1.46
N ASN A 72 -13.12 -12.07 2.46
CA ASN A 72 -13.90 -12.92 3.34
C ASN A 72 -15.33 -13.15 2.79
N GLU A 73 -16.31 -12.36 3.20
CA GLU A 73 -17.69 -12.51 2.73
C GLU A 73 -18.05 -11.43 1.72
N ARG A 74 -18.06 -11.81 0.46
CA ARG A 74 -18.38 -10.91 -0.64
C ARG A 74 -19.88 -10.68 -0.77
N ARG A 75 -20.25 -9.48 -1.16
CA ARG A 75 -21.64 -9.05 -1.29
C ARG A 75 -22.27 -9.58 -2.59
N GLY A 76 -23.50 -10.11 -2.44
CA GLY A 76 -24.32 -10.51 -3.60
C GLY A 76 -24.83 -9.34 -4.43
N PRO A 77 -25.39 -9.61 -5.59
CA PRO A 77 -25.70 -10.94 -6.11
C PRO A 77 -24.56 -11.64 -6.87
N ILE A 78 -23.43 -10.93 -7.17
CA ILE A 78 -22.36 -11.45 -8.04
C ILE A 78 -21.23 -12.12 -7.23
N TYR A 79 -20.95 -11.67 -6.01
CA TYR A 79 -19.91 -12.20 -5.13
C TYR A 79 -18.48 -12.11 -5.70
N GLU A 80 -18.20 -11.10 -6.52
CA GLU A 80 -16.88 -10.86 -7.13
C GLU A 80 -16.08 -9.74 -6.47
N GLY A 81 -16.58 -9.22 -5.33
CA GLY A 81 -15.97 -8.09 -4.62
C GLY A 81 -16.44 -6.73 -5.14
N LEU A 82 -16.31 -5.71 -4.32
CA LEU A 82 -16.80 -4.37 -4.58
C LEU A 82 -15.69 -3.30 -4.50
N PRO A 83 -14.62 -3.40 -5.29
CA PRO A 83 -13.56 -2.40 -5.29
C PRO A 83 -13.91 -1.19 -6.17
N THR A 84 -13.27 -0.05 -5.93
CA THR A 84 -13.22 1.06 -6.88
C THR A 84 -12.19 0.78 -7.99
N LEU A 85 -10.99 0.30 -7.61
CA LEU A 85 -9.92 -0.03 -8.55
C LEU A 85 -9.96 -1.50 -8.95
N GLU A 86 -9.95 -1.79 -10.25
CA GLU A 86 -9.93 -3.18 -10.74
C GLU A 86 -8.70 -3.93 -10.25
N SER A 87 -7.55 -3.31 -10.26
CA SER A 87 -6.28 -3.92 -9.83
C SER A 87 -6.24 -4.34 -8.35
N THR A 88 -7.23 -3.91 -7.55
CA THR A 88 -7.28 -4.24 -6.11
C THR A 88 -8.36 -5.27 -5.75
N ARG A 89 -9.10 -5.79 -6.72
CA ARG A 89 -10.25 -6.69 -6.51
C ARG A 89 -9.93 -7.93 -5.69
N GLU A 90 -8.77 -8.54 -5.95
CA GLU A 90 -8.30 -9.77 -5.30
C GLU A 90 -7.12 -9.50 -4.35
N ILE A 91 -6.94 -8.25 -3.93
CA ILE A 91 -5.84 -7.83 -3.05
C ILE A 91 -6.36 -7.59 -1.64
N ARG A 92 -5.58 -7.92 -0.63
CA ARG A 92 -5.91 -7.68 0.80
C ARG A 92 -6.37 -6.24 1.02
N PRO A 93 -7.43 -6.01 1.82
CA PRO A 93 -7.91 -4.65 2.12
C PRO A 93 -6.83 -3.70 2.62
N LEU A 94 -5.89 -4.16 3.46
CA LEU A 94 -4.73 -3.39 3.93
C LEU A 94 -3.92 -2.78 2.79
N LEU A 95 -3.59 -3.58 1.77
CA LEU A 95 -2.79 -3.14 0.62
C LEU A 95 -3.61 -2.23 -0.29
N SER A 96 -4.85 -2.62 -0.56
CA SER A 96 -5.78 -1.87 -1.39
C SER A 96 -6.09 -0.49 -0.80
N ALA A 97 -6.28 -0.41 0.52
CA ALA A 97 -6.54 0.85 1.22
C ALA A 97 -5.35 1.81 1.13
N GLN A 98 -4.13 1.34 1.41
CA GLN A 98 -2.94 2.16 1.27
C GLN A 98 -2.73 2.66 -0.16
N TYR A 99 -3.04 1.81 -1.16
CA TYR A 99 -2.95 2.18 -2.57
C TYR A 99 -3.94 3.28 -2.94
N LEU A 100 -5.18 3.23 -2.41
CA LEU A 100 -6.18 4.29 -2.56
C LEU A 100 -5.76 5.58 -1.85
N LEU A 101 -5.30 5.51 -0.60
CA LEU A 101 -4.82 6.67 0.16
C LEU A 101 -3.68 7.39 -0.57
N ASN A 102 -2.75 6.64 -1.17
CA ASN A 102 -1.67 7.22 -1.99
C ASN A 102 -2.18 7.87 -3.30
N ALA A 103 -3.39 7.54 -3.72
CA ALA A 103 -4.04 8.18 -4.88
C ALA A 103 -4.86 9.42 -4.52
N GLY A 104 -4.81 9.91 -3.27
CA GLY A 104 -5.56 11.08 -2.81
C GLY A 104 -6.98 10.75 -2.30
N VAL A 105 -7.25 9.50 -1.94
CA VAL A 105 -8.49 9.13 -1.23
C VAL A 105 -8.32 9.42 0.26
N ASP A 106 -9.32 10.01 0.91
CA ASP A 106 -9.30 10.32 2.34
C ASP A 106 -10.03 9.27 3.17
N ILE A 107 -11.06 8.65 2.62
CA ILE A 107 -11.92 7.69 3.31
C ILE A 107 -11.99 6.40 2.51
N VAL A 108 -11.55 5.31 3.12
CA VAL A 108 -11.63 3.97 2.53
C VAL A 108 -12.74 3.17 3.19
N ILE A 109 -13.58 2.56 2.36
CA ILE A 109 -14.74 1.79 2.79
C ILE A 109 -14.60 0.35 2.28
N ILE A 110 -14.84 -0.63 3.14
CA ILE A 110 -15.01 -2.01 2.70
C ILE A 110 -16.40 -2.13 2.08
N GLY A 111 -16.47 -2.39 0.78
CA GLY A 111 -17.72 -2.41 0.00
C GLY A 111 -18.52 -3.70 0.16
N ASP A 112 -17.86 -4.79 0.55
CA ASP A 112 -18.46 -6.11 0.70
C ASP A 112 -19.28 -6.27 1.99
N ALA A 113 -19.94 -7.42 2.14
CA ALA A 113 -20.91 -7.64 3.22
C ALA A 113 -20.24 -7.66 4.60
N PHE A 114 -19.18 -8.48 4.76
CA PHE A 114 -18.45 -8.61 6.01
C PHE A 114 -16.95 -8.82 5.76
N ALA A 115 -16.15 -7.95 6.37
CA ALA A 115 -14.73 -8.19 6.50
C ALA A 115 -14.46 -9.16 7.67
N SER A 116 -13.38 -9.93 7.57
CA SER A 116 -12.90 -10.73 8.69
C SER A 116 -12.25 -9.84 9.76
N ASP A 117 -12.20 -10.32 11.00
CA ASP A 117 -11.50 -9.63 12.10
C ASP A 117 -10.03 -9.36 11.74
N LYS A 118 -9.37 -10.29 11.02
CA LYS A 118 -8.00 -10.10 10.55
C LYS A 118 -7.90 -8.92 9.58
N GLU A 119 -8.79 -8.83 8.59
CA GLU A 119 -8.79 -7.71 7.65
C GLU A 119 -8.99 -6.37 8.34
N ILE A 120 -9.92 -6.29 9.30
CA ILE A 120 -10.18 -5.08 10.08
C ILE A 120 -8.94 -4.72 10.92
N ASN A 121 -8.38 -5.69 11.65
CA ASN A 121 -7.20 -5.46 12.49
C ASN A 121 -5.99 -5.02 11.64
N ASP A 122 -5.75 -5.68 10.50
CA ASP A 122 -4.68 -5.29 9.58
C ASP A 122 -4.85 -3.83 9.10
N MET A 123 -6.06 -3.42 8.74
CA MET A 123 -6.33 -2.03 8.33
C MET A 123 -6.08 -1.01 9.44
N THR A 124 -6.23 -1.38 10.72
CA THR A 124 -5.89 -0.47 11.83
C THR A 124 -4.40 -0.19 11.97
N THR A 125 -3.55 -0.98 11.32
CA THR A 125 -2.09 -0.76 11.31
C THR A 125 -1.65 0.32 10.33
N ILE A 126 -2.54 0.78 9.43
CA ILE A 126 -2.21 1.82 8.45
C ILE A 126 -1.82 3.11 9.16
N LYS A 127 -0.66 3.62 8.80
CA LYS A 127 -0.12 4.89 9.32
C LYS A 127 -0.02 5.91 8.21
N LYS A 128 -0.23 7.16 8.54
CA LYS A 128 0.00 8.26 7.60
C LYS A 128 1.48 8.31 7.22
N ASP A 129 1.75 8.44 5.93
CA ASP A 129 3.09 8.61 5.37
C ASP A 129 4.07 7.43 5.63
N ILE A 130 3.56 6.25 5.96
CA ILE A 130 4.36 5.03 6.15
C ILE A 130 3.65 3.86 5.42
N TRP A 131 4.36 3.20 4.52
CA TRP A 131 3.89 1.99 3.88
C TRP A 131 4.01 0.79 4.83
N THR A 132 2.88 0.19 5.22
CA THR A 132 2.85 -1.07 5.98
C THR A 132 2.83 -2.23 5.00
N ILE A 133 3.91 -3.00 4.96
CA ILE A 133 4.15 -4.05 3.97
C ILE A 133 4.08 -5.41 4.65
N PRO A 134 3.05 -6.24 4.37
CA PRO A 134 3.02 -7.64 4.82
C PRO A 134 4.24 -8.41 4.32
N LEU A 135 4.87 -9.13 5.22
CA LEU A 135 6.04 -9.96 4.99
C LEU A 135 5.72 -11.42 5.29
N LYS A 136 5.75 -12.25 4.26
CA LYS A 136 5.73 -13.71 4.43
C LYS A 136 7.16 -14.20 4.64
N ALA A 137 7.48 -14.59 5.87
CA ALA A 137 8.80 -15.06 6.23
C ALA A 137 8.73 -16.22 7.22
N GLU A 138 9.67 -17.14 7.09
CA GLU A 138 9.82 -18.27 8.00
C GLU A 138 11.18 -18.23 8.71
N ASN A 139 11.19 -18.64 9.99
CA ASN A 139 12.43 -18.80 10.75
C ASN A 139 13.33 -17.56 10.80
N ILE A 140 12.76 -16.35 10.96
CA ILE A 140 13.52 -15.13 11.15
C ILE A 140 14.34 -15.24 12.45
N THR A 141 15.64 -15.02 12.39
CA THR A 141 16.47 -14.98 13.61
C THR A 141 16.23 -13.72 14.41
N LYS A 142 16.66 -13.71 15.68
CA LYS A 142 16.55 -12.52 16.53
C LYS A 142 17.29 -11.34 15.92
N GLU A 143 18.49 -11.56 15.41
CA GLU A 143 19.34 -10.54 14.81
C GLU A 143 18.71 -9.95 13.54
N GLU A 144 18.10 -10.79 12.70
CA GLU A 144 17.35 -10.35 11.53
C GLU A 144 16.09 -9.59 11.94
N MET A 145 15.38 -10.05 12.97
CA MET A 145 14.22 -9.34 13.52
C MET A 145 14.61 -7.95 14.05
N ASP A 146 15.75 -7.83 14.72
CA ASP A 146 16.27 -6.54 15.18
C ASP A 146 16.51 -5.58 13.99
N VAL A 147 17.01 -6.10 12.86
CA VAL A 147 17.20 -5.31 11.63
C VAL A 147 15.85 -4.93 11.00
N LEU A 148 14.88 -5.85 10.95
CA LEU A 148 13.57 -5.62 10.36
C LEU A 148 12.67 -4.66 11.15
N SER A 149 12.88 -4.59 12.47
CA SER A 149 11.99 -3.88 13.39
C SER A 149 11.94 -2.38 13.13
N GLY A 150 10.73 -1.79 13.27
CA GLY A 150 10.51 -0.34 13.20
C GLY A 150 10.41 0.19 11.78
N VAL A 151 10.47 1.51 11.68
CA VAL A 151 10.29 2.21 10.40
C VAL A 151 11.62 2.32 9.67
N HIS A 152 11.58 2.09 8.37
CA HIS A 152 12.67 2.24 7.43
C HIS A 152 12.38 3.38 6.46
N THR A 153 13.42 4.06 6.00
CA THR A 153 13.34 5.08 4.96
C THR A 153 14.06 4.59 3.71
N ASN A 154 13.40 4.65 2.55
CA ASN A 154 14.10 4.40 1.30
C ASN A 154 15.14 5.50 1.07
N ARG A 155 16.38 5.11 0.83
CA ARG A 155 17.50 6.05 0.68
C ARG A 155 17.23 7.08 -0.42
N MET A 156 17.75 8.30 -0.24
CA MET A 156 17.68 9.38 -1.22
C MET A 156 18.54 9.11 -2.47
N ASP A 157 19.49 8.17 -2.38
CA ASP A 157 20.29 7.62 -3.47
C ASP A 157 19.82 6.17 -3.77
N PRO A 158 18.66 5.98 -4.41
CA PRO A 158 18.07 4.66 -4.62
C PRO A 158 18.97 3.80 -5.50
N GLY A 159 19.04 2.50 -5.20
CA GLY A 159 19.61 1.52 -6.11
C GLY A 159 18.74 1.35 -7.35
N GLU A 160 19.33 1.09 -8.52
CA GLU A 160 18.57 0.80 -9.73
C GLU A 160 17.69 -0.45 -9.58
N PHE A 161 18.17 -1.44 -8.83
CA PHE A 161 17.54 -2.75 -8.70
C PHE A 161 17.06 -3.06 -7.28
N THR A 162 17.17 -2.13 -6.34
CA THR A 162 16.78 -2.36 -4.94
C THR A 162 16.26 -1.10 -4.27
N ILE A 163 15.22 -1.24 -3.44
CA ILE A 163 14.85 -0.27 -2.41
C ILE A 163 15.72 -0.59 -1.19
N ARG A 164 16.39 0.41 -0.62
CA ARG A 164 17.39 0.21 0.44
C ARG A 164 17.02 0.99 1.69
N SER A 165 17.08 0.33 2.84
CA SER A 165 16.85 1.00 4.12
C SER A 165 18.03 1.90 4.51
N GLN A 166 17.71 3.11 4.94
CA GLN A 166 18.69 4.04 5.50
C GLN A 166 19.11 3.62 6.91
N GLU A 167 18.20 3.06 7.70
CA GLU A 167 18.38 2.76 9.14
C GLU A 167 19.01 1.41 9.42
N ALA A 168 18.80 0.43 8.55
CA ALA A 168 19.11 -0.98 8.82
C ALA A 168 20.58 -1.19 9.28
N ARG A 169 21.55 -0.59 8.60
CA ARG A 169 22.97 -0.70 8.95
C ARG A 169 23.36 -0.02 10.27
N LEU A 170 22.51 0.86 10.77
CA LEU A 170 22.74 1.58 12.04
C LEU A 170 22.21 0.79 13.25
N LYS A 171 21.44 -0.28 13.00
CA LYS A 171 20.91 -1.12 14.07
C LYS A 171 22.01 -1.82 14.83
N LYS A 172 21.92 -1.76 16.16
CA LYS A 172 22.84 -2.45 17.08
C LYS A 172 22.33 -3.85 17.34
N THR A 173 22.85 -4.83 16.62
CA THR A 173 22.55 -6.24 16.81
C THR A 173 23.81 -7.07 16.67
N SER A 174 23.74 -8.35 17.05
CA SER A 174 24.81 -9.32 16.80
C SER A 174 25.02 -9.56 15.31
N THR A 175 26.07 -10.24 14.94
CA THR A 175 26.43 -10.60 13.58
C THR A 175 25.29 -11.38 12.89
N ILE A 176 24.91 -10.97 11.71
CA ILE A 176 23.97 -11.69 10.83
C ILE A 176 24.71 -12.89 10.21
N LYS A 177 24.40 -14.07 10.68
CA LYS A 177 25.02 -15.31 10.16
C LYS A 177 24.51 -15.65 8.78
N LYS A 178 25.42 -16.18 7.93
CA LYS A 178 25.05 -16.68 6.60
C LYS A 178 23.99 -17.77 6.72
N ARG A 179 22.87 -17.60 6.04
CA ARG A 179 21.80 -18.59 5.91
C ARG A 179 20.88 -18.25 4.72
N ASN A 180 20.11 -19.23 4.24
CA ASN A 180 19.07 -19.05 3.23
C ASN A 180 19.53 -18.14 2.07
N THR A 181 20.70 -18.46 1.48
CA THR A 181 21.23 -17.76 0.31
C THR A 181 20.74 -18.44 -0.97
N GLY A 182 20.47 -17.67 -2.02
CA GLY A 182 19.94 -18.20 -3.26
C GLY A 182 19.69 -17.12 -4.30
N GLU A 183 18.96 -17.46 -5.35
CA GLU A 183 18.49 -16.46 -6.32
C GLU A 183 17.60 -15.44 -5.64
N ARG A 184 17.89 -14.18 -5.88
CA ARG A 184 17.15 -13.06 -5.31
C ARG A 184 16.07 -12.63 -6.28
N LEU A 185 14.87 -13.20 -6.11
CA LEU A 185 13.76 -12.89 -6.98
C LEU A 185 13.21 -11.49 -6.72
N LYS A 186 12.56 -10.91 -7.71
CA LYS A 186 11.87 -9.62 -7.57
C LYS A 186 10.88 -9.67 -6.42
N TYR A 187 10.88 -8.64 -5.59
CA TYR A 187 10.11 -8.48 -4.35
C TYR A 187 10.55 -9.36 -3.17
N PHE A 188 11.68 -10.05 -3.27
CA PHE A 188 12.28 -10.65 -2.09
C PHE A 188 12.89 -9.58 -1.18
N LEU A 189 12.73 -9.79 0.12
CA LEU A 189 13.41 -9.03 1.16
C LEU A 189 14.72 -9.72 1.50
N THR A 190 15.82 -8.97 1.54
CA THR A 190 17.15 -9.51 1.77
C THR A 190 17.91 -8.70 2.81
N ILE A 191 18.81 -9.37 3.55
CA ILE A 191 19.76 -8.75 4.48
C ILE A 191 21.17 -9.21 4.16
N ASP A 192 22.11 -8.28 4.07
CA ASP A 192 23.53 -8.60 3.92
C ASP A 192 24.06 -9.22 5.21
N ASN A 193 24.71 -10.38 5.08
CA ASN A 193 25.26 -11.15 6.19
C ASN A 193 26.74 -10.79 6.46
N GLU A 194 27.38 -11.51 7.41
CA GLU A 194 28.76 -11.32 7.85
C GLU A 194 29.80 -11.31 6.69
N GLY A 195 29.48 -11.93 5.55
CA GLY A 195 30.34 -11.94 4.37
C GLY A 195 30.55 -10.55 3.74
N TYR A 196 29.67 -9.59 4.00
CA TYR A 196 29.83 -8.21 3.54
C TYR A 196 30.63 -7.33 4.53
N LEU A 197 31.13 -7.88 5.63
CA LEU A 197 31.98 -7.18 6.60
C LEU A 197 31.33 -5.87 7.09
N ARG A 198 31.98 -4.72 6.87
CA ARG A 198 31.47 -3.40 7.29
C ARG A 198 30.13 -3.00 6.65
N TYR A 199 29.69 -3.67 5.59
CA TYR A 199 28.42 -3.45 4.91
C TYR A 199 27.31 -4.40 5.37
N GLU A 200 27.62 -5.33 6.29
CA GLU A 200 26.63 -6.20 6.94
C GLU A 200 25.38 -5.44 7.38
N ARG A 201 24.24 -6.11 7.36
CA ARG A 201 22.92 -5.56 7.76
C ARG A 201 22.25 -4.61 6.76
N GLU A 202 22.79 -4.46 5.56
CA GLU A 202 22.03 -3.75 4.52
C GLU A 202 20.72 -4.50 4.26
N LEU A 203 19.59 -3.81 4.45
CA LEU A 203 18.24 -4.33 4.22
C LEU A 203 17.72 -3.82 2.88
N GLN A 204 17.30 -4.73 2.02
CA GLN A 204 16.94 -4.39 0.64
C GLN A 204 15.66 -5.13 0.20
N ILE A 205 14.78 -4.42 -0.51
CA ILE A 205 13.71 -5.04 -1.31
C ILE A 205 14.21 -5.13 -2.75
N VAL A 206 14.23 -6.33 -3.30
CA VAL A 206 14.73 -6.60 -4.64
C VAL A 206 13.69 -6.18 -5.69
N MET A 207 14.08 -5.34 -6.66
CA MET A 207 13.20 -4.82 -7.71
C MET A 207 13.37 -5.50 -9.08
N LYS A 208 14.34 -6.41 -9.20
CA LYS A 208 14.64 -7.20 -10.41
C LYS A 208 15.25 -8.52 -9.98
N ASN A 209 15.00 -9.58 -10.73
CA ASN A 209 15.67 -10.87 -10.45
C ASN A 209 17.20 -10.70 -10.53
N LEU A 210 17.88 -11.08 -9.47
CA LEU A 210 19.34 -11.00 -9.32
C LEU A 210 19.92 -12.39 -9.03
N PRO A 211 21.16 -12.67 -9.43
CA PRO A 211 21.80 -13.96 -9.16
C PRO A 211 22.00 -14.18 -7.67
N SER A 212 22.22 -15.41 -7.26
CA SER A 212 22.60 -15.77 -5.90
C SER A 212 23.90 -15.07 -5.47
N ASP A 213 23.95 -14.69 -4.20
CA ASP A 213 25.16 -14.19 -3.55
C ASP A 213 25.21 -14.78 -2.13
N ASP A 214 26.25 -15.51 -1.82
CA ASP A 214 26.46 -16.18 -0.53
C ASP A 214 26.54 -15.20 0.67
N ARG A 215 26.71 -13.92 0.40
CA ARG A 215 26.79 -12.86 1.40
C ARG A 215 25.44 -12.20 1.68
N ILE A 216 24.35 -12.69 1.05
CA ILE A 216 23.03 -12.11 1.17
C ILE A 216 22.03 -13.18 1.62
N ASN A 217 21.40 -12.97 2.76
CA ASN A 217 20.32 -13.79 3.26
C ASN A 217 19.00 -13.37 2.64
N ILE A 218 18.21 -14.31 2.18
CA ILE A 218 16.81 -14.10 1.79
C ILE A 218 15.95 -14.24 3.05
N ILE A 219 15.19 -13.21 3.39
CA ILE A 219 14.38 -13.13 4.61
C ILE A 219 12.95 -13.56 4.34
N GLY A 220 12.39 -13.16 3.21
CA GLY A 220 11.02 -13.51 2.87
C GLY A 220 10.56 -12.91 1.54
N ASP A 221 9.29 -13.16 1.24
CA ASP A 221 8.63 -12.76 -0.01
C ASP A 221 7.62 -11.63 0.26
N LEU A 222 7.72 -10.56 -0.51
CA LEU A 222 6.84 -9.39 -0.49
C LEU A 222 6.00 -9.27 -1.78
N SER A 223 5.95 -10.29 -2.63
CA SER A 223 5.30 -10.24 -3.95
C SER A 223 3.82 -9.85 -3.87
N GLU A 224 3.12 -10.24 -2.82
CA GLU A 224 1.74 -9.84 -2.56
C GLU A 224 1.59 -8.31 -2.46
N SER A 225 2.63 -7.63 -1.96
CA SER A 225 2.67 -6.17 -1.78
C SER A 225 3.20 -5.40 -2.99
N SER A 226 3.34 -6.05 -4.14
CA SER A 226 3.94 -5.47 -5.35
C SER A 226 3.32 -4.14 -5.79
N LEU A 227 2.00 -3.97 -5.61
CA LEU A 227 1.30 -2.72 -5.91
C LEU A 227 1.86 -1.55 -5.08
N LEU A 228 2.11 -1.76 -3.78
CA LEU A 228 2.65 -0.73 -2.89
C LEU A 228 4.14 -0.52 -3.13
N ILE A 229 4.90 -1.59 -3.23
CA ILE A 229 6.36 -1.54 -3.40
C ILE A 229 6.73 -0.72 -4.65
N ASN A 230 5.98 -0.85 -5.73
CA ASN A 230 6.18 -0.07 -6.95
C ASN A 230 5.85 1.43 -6.80
N GLN A 231 5.22 1.85 -5.71
CA GLN A 231 4.94 3.28 -5.40
C GLN A 231 6.02 3.91 -4.51
N ILE A 232 6.86 3.10 -3.84
CA ILE A 232 7.86 3.60 -2.89
C ILE A 232 8.92 4.44 -3.62
N LYS A 233 9.00 5.70 -3.26
CA LYS A 233 9.96 6.68 -3.80
C LYS A 233 11.14 6.88 -2.85
N PRO A 234 12.23 7.51 -3.30
CA PRO A 234 13.29 7.99 -2.41
C PRO A 234 12.73 8.87 -1.29
N GLY A 235 13.10 8.59 -0.06
CA GLY A 235 12.63 9.29 1.14
C GLY A 235 11.32 8.76 1.72
N ASP A 236 10.58 7.91 1.02
CA ASP A 236 9.37 7.29 1.58
C ASP A 236 9.71 6.35 2.72
N LYS A 237 8.81 6.30 3.70
CA LYS A 237 8.92 5.43 4.86
C LYS A 237 8.12 4.16 4.69
N PHE A 238 8.65 3.06 5.18
CA PHE A 238 7.97 1.76 5.18
C PHE A 238 8.30 0.96 6.44
N GLU A 239 7.43 0.04 6.78
CA GLU A 239 7.63 -0.95 7.85
C GLU A 239 7.08 -2.30 7.42
N PHE A 240 7.48 -3.36 8.10
CA PHE A 240 7.01 -4.72 7.80
C PHE A 240 5.98 -5.17 8.82
N LEU A 241 4.87 -5.72 8.32
CA LEU A 241 3.91 -6.49 9.10
C LEU A 241 4.22 -7.97 8.86
N ILE A 242 4.75 -8.63 9.88
CA ILE A 242 5.12 -10.06 9.77
C ILE A 242 3.87 -10.90 9.98
N ASP A 243 3.50 -11.70 8.95
CA ASP A 243 2.34 -12.60 8.95
C ASP A 243 2.65 -13.94 9.62
#